data_4359d32ac2f9672aae4375a83f1520ff
#
_entry.id   4359d32ac2f9672aae4375a83f1520ff
#
_cell.length_a   1.000
_cell.length_b   1.000
_cell.length_c   1.000
_cell.angle_alpha   90.00
_cell.angle_beta   90.00
_cell.angle_gamma   90.00
#
_symmetry.space_group_name_H-M   'P 1'
#
loop_
_entity.id
_entity.type
_entity.pdbx_description
1 polymer ?
#
loop_
_entity_poly.entity_id
_entity_poly.type
_entity_poly.pdbx_seq_one_letter_code
_entity_poly.pdbx_strand_id
1 'polypeptide(L)'
;MKKLENKIMLITYADCMGNNFKDLSRVLDKHFSKAVGGVHILPFFPSSGDRGFAPMRYDVVDEAFGGWDDVTKLSEKYYLMFDYMLNHISAQSPYYKDFLKNKDKSPYKDLFIRYKDFWENGEPTEAEVDAIYKRKPRAPYVEAHFEDGTTEKVWCTFDEEQIDINCPSDTAKKFLVDNLTSMAKRGAAIIRLDAFAYATKKAGTSCFFVEPYVWELLSEVTDVLSPTGVTILPEIHEHYTIPFKIAEKGYFVYDFALPMLLINAIYYGQTKYLKDWLLKSPNKQFTTLDTHDGIGVVDVKDLLPDEEIERTKEDIFKFGANVKKIYNTAAYNNLDIYQVNCTYYAALGDHDDAYLLARAVQFFAKGIPQVYYVGLLAGKNDLKLLEETKVGRNINRHYYTLEEVDKEVERPVVRDLLKLMEFRNTSKAFALDGKFEIPDTDEDKLHIIREAEGERAELIADFKTKKFRVLSNGEEIFSN
;
A
#
# COMPACT_ATOMS: atom_id res chain seq x y z
N MET A 1 3.35 -21.53 -10.35
CA MET A 1 3.01 -20.20 -9.76
C MET A 1 2.10 -20.43 -8.56
N LYS A 2 2.43 -19.85 -7.44
CA LYS A 2 1.64 -19.98 -6.20
C LYS A 2 0.41 -19.06 -6.24
N LYS A 3 -0.68 -19.53 -5.66
CA LYS A 3 -1.88 -18.72 -5.38
C LYS A 3 -1.73 -18.04 -4.02
N LEU A 4 -2.60 -17.09 -3.72
CA LEU A 4 -2.67 -16.44 -2.41
C LEU A 4 -2.74 -17.50 -1.28
N GLU A 5 -1.83 -17.38 -0.33
CA GLU A 5 -1.78 -18.15 0.91
C GLU A 5 -1.95 -17.19 2.10
N ASN A 6 -2.54 -17.67 3.20
CA ASN A 6 -2.62 -16.89 4.44
C ASN A 6 -1.27 -16.93 5.20
N LYS A 7 -0.27 -16.32 4.61
CA LYS A 7 1.08 -16.16 5.18
C LYS A 7 1.53 -14.73 5.04
N ILE A 8 2.41 -14.29 5.89
CA ILE A 8 2.94 -12.92 5.87
C ILE A 8 3.54 -12.59 4.50
N MET A 9 3.19 -11.42 3.99
CA MET A 9 3.71 -10.88 2.74
C MET A 9 4.75 -9.80 3.02
N LEU A 10 5.87 -9.86 2.32
CA LEU A 10 6.86 -8.80 2.26
C LEU A 10 6.46 -7.77 1.20
N ILE A 11 6.51 -6.47 1.53
CA ILE A 11 6.43 -5.38 0.55
C ILE A 11 7.86 -4.91 0.26
N THR A 12 8.28 -4.93 -0.99
CA THR A 12 9.64 -4.48 -1.37
C THR A 12 9.72 -4.02 -2.82
N TYR A 13 10.69 -3.15 -3.10
CA TYR A 13 11.16 -2.92 -4.47
C TYR A 13 12.16 -4.01 -4.86
N ALA A 14 12.36 -4.20 -6.15
CA ALA A 14 13.32 -5.18 -6.68
C ALA A 14 14.78 -4.88 -6.33
N ASP A 15 15.09 -3.59 -6.06
CA ASP A 15 16.43 -3.03 -5.86
C ASP A 15 16.68 -2.50 -4.44
N CYS A 16 15.85 -2.86 -3.47
CA CYS A 16 15.97 -2.33 -2.11
C CYS A 16 16.67 -3.26 -1.11
N MET A 17 16.87 -4.53 -1.47
CA MET A 17 17.70 -5.49 -0.73
C MET A 17 18.66 -6.18 -1.71
N GLY A 18 19.70 -5.47 -2.09
CA GLY A 18 20.52 -5.73 -3.26
C GLY A 18 20.09 -4.84 -4.44
N ASN A 19 20.41 -5.21 -5.68
CA ASN A 19 20.26 -4.33 -6.83
C ASN A 19 19.15 -4.77 -7.81
N ASN A 20 18.65 -5.99 -7.70
CA ASN A 20 17.76 -6.59 -8.70
C ASN A 20 17.05 -7.85 -8.17
N PHE A 21 16.22 -8.47 -9.01
CA PHE A 21 15.49 -9.70 -8.65
C PHE A 21 16.38 -10.88 -8.24
N LYS A 22 17.60 -10.99 -8.78
CA LYS A 22 18.51 -12.10 -8.41
C LYS A 22 19.01 -11.92 -6.99
N ASP A 23 19.38 -10.69 -6.64
CA ASP A 23 19.79 -10.34 -5.28
C ASP A 23 18.62 -10.50 -4.30
N LEU A 24 17.44 -9.99 -4.64
CA LEU A 24 16.24 -10.15 -3.84
C LEU A 24 15.92 -11.64 -3.58
N SER A 25 15.95 -12.48 -4.63
CA SER A 25 15.73 -13.93 -4.49
C SER A 25 16.75 -14.58 -3.56
N ARG A 26 18.04 -14.19 -3.66
CA ARG A 26 19.11 -14.66 -2.79
C ARG A 26 18.88 -14.28 -1.33
N VAL A 27 18.49 -13.05 -1.07
CA VAL A 27 18.18 -12.54 0.28
C VAL A 27 17.00 -13.29 0.89
N LEU A 28 15.93 -13.47 0.12
CA LEU A 28 14.73 -14.20 0.56
C LEU A 28 15.07 -15.65 0.91
N ASP A 29 15.81 -16.33 0.04
CA ASP A 29 16.21 -17.73 0.25
C ASP A 29 17.12 -17.89 1.49
N LYS A 30 18.04 -16.94 1.69
CA LYS A 30 19.04 -17.01 2.76
C LYS A 30 18.45 -16.69 4.14
N HIS A 31 17.61 -15.66 4.23
CA HIS A 31 17.22 -15.08 5.52
C HIS A 31 15.73 -15.19 5.84
N PHE A 32 14.83 -15.20 4.83
CA PHE A 32 13.42 -14.94 5.06
C PHE A 32 12.47 -16.07 4.59
N SER A 33 12.99 -17.18 4.09
CA SER A 33 12.18 -18.25 3.47
C SER A 33 11.10 -18.86 4.37
N LYS A 34 11.25 -18.79 5.69
CA LYS A 34 10.24 -19.26 6.66
C LYS A 34 9.31 -18.15 7.14
N ALA A 35 9.84 -16.92 7.20
CA ALA A 35 9.13 -15.76 7.72
C ALA A 35 8.23 -15.10 6.66
N VAL A 36 8.52 -15.28 5.37
CA VAL A 36 7.81 -14.66 4.24
C VAL A 36 7.17 -15.74 3.39
N GLY A 37 5.86 -15.66 3.17
CA GLY A 37 5.11 -16.56 2.28
C GLY A 37 4.76 -15.93 0.94
N GLY A 38 4.62 -14.61 0.89
CA GLY A 38 4.33 -13.83 -0.32
C GLY A 38 5.20 -12.61 -0.46
N VAL A 39 5.28 -12.06 -1.67
CA VAL A 39 6.02 -10.83 -1.96
C VAL A 39 5.16 -9.89 -2.79
N HIS A 40 4.88 -8.72 -2.25
CA HIS A 40 4.40 -7.58 -3.00
C HIS A 40 5.62 -6.89 -3.61
N ILE A 41 5.80 -7.10 -4.90
CA ILE A 41 6.83 -6.43 -5.66
C ILE A 41 6.26 -5.10 -6.12
N LEU A 42 6.70 -4.01 -5.49
CA LEU A 42 6.35 -2.65 -5.89
C LEU A 42 6.75 -2.43 -7.35
N PRO A 43 6.14 -1.48 -8.08
CA PRO A 43 6.20 -1.42 -9.53
C PRO A 43 7.61 -1.59 -10.09
N PHE A 44 7.76 -2.59 -10.94
CA PHE A 44 9.05 -3.03 -11.52
C PHE A 44 9.09 -2.92 -13.05
N PHE A 45 8.12 -2.22 -13.60
CA PHE A 45 8.05 -1.90 -15.03
C PHE A 45 8.86 -0.65 -15.34
N PRO A 46 9.29 -0.40 -16.60
CA PRO A 46 9.87 0.87 -17.00
C PRO A 46 8.96 2.03 -16.60
N SER A 47 9.51 3.00 -15.88
CA SER A 47 8.77 4.11 -15.30
C SER A 47 9.53 5.42 -15.44
N SER A 48 8.81 6.53 -15.58
CA SER A 48 9.38 7.87 -15.65
C SER A 48 9.33 8.64 -14.33
N GLY A 49 8.69 8.09 -13.30
CA GLY A 49 8.56 8.80 -12.03
C GLY A 49 7.96 8.00 -10.89
N ASP A 50 7.90 8.64 -9.73
CA ASP A 50 7.33 8.14 -8.46
C ASP A 50 7.74 6.70 -8.10
N ARG A 51 9.03 6.37 -8.27
CA ARG A 51 9.57 5.04 -7.91
C ARG A 51 8.77 3.88 -8.54
N GLY A 52 8.40 4.00 -9.82
CA GLY A 52 7.66 2.97 -10.55
C GLY A 52 6.18 3.26 -10.74
N PHE A 53 5.59 4.19 -9.98
CA PHE A 53 4.15 4.51 -10.06
C PHE A 53 3.76 5.46 -11.22
N ALA A 54 4.70 5.77 -12.12
CA ALA A 54 4.43 6.34 -13.43
C ALA A 54 4.89 5.37 -14.52
N PRO A 55 4.23 4.20 -14.68
CA PRO A 55 4.68 3.17 -15.61
C PRO A 55 4.55 3.63 -17.05
N MET A 56 5.55 3.31 -17.87
CA MET A 56 5.51 3.58 -19.31
C MET A 56 4.80 2.46 -20.07
N ARG A 57 4.91 1.23 -19.58
CA ARG A 57 4.33 0.01 -20.16
C ARG A 57 4.37 -1.13 -19.15
N TYR A 58 3.58 -2.20 -19.38
CA TYR A 58 3.46 -3.34 -18.45
C TYR A 58 3.94 -4.68 -19.03
N ASP A 59 4.33 -4.73 -20.28
CA ASP A 59 4.68 -5.97 -20.98
C ASP A 59 6.14 -6.38 -20.79
N VAL A 60 6.99 -5.49 -20.27
CA VAL A 60 8.40 -5.74 -19.99
C VAL A 60 8.74 -5.36 -18.55
N VAL A 61 9.72 -6.05 -17.98
CA VAL A 61 10.37 -5.67 -16.72
C VAL A 61 11.42 -4.61 -17.03
N ASP A 62 11.63 -3.65 -16.11
CA ASP A 62 12.74 -2.70 -16.25
C ASP A 62 14.07 -3.47 -16.28
N GLU A 63 14.92 -3.19 -17.27
CA GLU A 63 16.17 -3.92 -17.50
C GLU A 63 17.13 -3.84 -16.31
N ALA A 64 17.06 -2.77 -15.51
CA ALA A 64 17.85 -2.63 -14.30
C ALA A 64 17.53 -3.69 -13.24
N PHE A 65 16.30 -4.21 -13.25
CA PHE A 65 15.84 -5.19 -12.25
C PHE A 65 15.97 -6.64 -12.70
N GLY A 66 16.07 -6.90 -14.01
CA GLY A 66 16.12 -8.24 -14.59
C GLY A 66 15.06 -8.49 -15.65
N GLY A 67 14.42 -9.66 -15.60
CA GLY A 67 13.42 -10.03 -16.59
C GLY A 67 12.25 -10.84 -16.03
N TRP A 68 11.28 -11.12 -16.89
CA TRP A 68 10.12 -11.95 -16.51
C TRP A 68 10.48 -13.35 -16.03
N ASP A 69 11.62 -13.91 -16.49
CA ASP A 69 12.10 -15.22 -16.03
C ASP A 69 12.48 -15.17 -14.54
N ASP A 70 13.03 -14.06 -14.06
CA ASP A 70 13.39 -13.89 -12.66
C ASP A 70 12.11 -13.76 -11.80
N VAL A 71 11.12 -13.01 -12.26
CA VAL A 71 9.80 -12.87 -11.63
C VAL A 71 9.07 -14.22 -11.60
N THR A 72 9.10 -14.97 -12.71
CA THR A 72 8.47 -16.30 -12.79
C THR A 72 9.10 -17.28 -11.79
N LYS A 73 10.43 -17.33 -11.67
CA LYS A 73 11.12 -18.15 -10.67
C LYS A 73 10.71 -17.77 -9.25
N LEU A 74 10.56 -16.48 -8.96
CA LEU A 74 10.10 -16.00 -7.67
C LEU A 74 8.67 -16.47 -7.37
N SER A 75 7.78 -16.48 -8.40
CA SER A 75 6.39 -16.94 -8.30
C SER A 75 6.22 -18.43 -8.03
N GLU A 76 7.27 -19.22 -8.22
CA GLU A 76 7.27 -20.65 -7.87
C GLU A 76 7.42 -20.87 -6.35
N LYS A 77 8.08 -19.93 -5.66
CA LYS A 77 8.39 -20.01 -4.22
C LYS A 77 7.42 -19.20 -3.37
N TYR A 78 7.03 -18.03 -3.84
CA TYR A 78 6.20 -17.05 -3.14
C TYR A 78 4.94 -16.74 -3.94
N TYR A 79 3.81 -16.46 -3.27
CA TYR A 79 2.68 -15.85 -3.95
C TYR A 79 2.99 -14.35 -4.17
N LEU A 80 2.81 -13.87 -5.38
CA LEU A 80 3.24 -12.52 -5.76
C LEU A 80 2.06 -11.56 -5.88
N MET A 81 2.28 -10.33 -5.45
CA MET A 81 1.39 -9.21 -5.71
C MET A 81 2.08 -8.22 -6.64
N PHE A 82 1.37 -7.79 -7.69
CA PHE A 82 1.79 -6.75 -8.63
C PHE A 82 0.85 -5.56 -8.55
N ASP A 83 1.41 -4.37 -8.75
CA ASP A 83 0.63 -3.14 -8.88
C ASP A 83 0.16 -2.93 -10.32
N TYR A 84 -1.09 -2.55 -10.47
CA TYR A 84 -1.65 -2.00 -11.71
C TYR A 84 -2.20 -0.61 -11.43
N MET A 85 -1.58 0.41 -12.04
CA MET A 85 -2.04 1.80 -11.94
C MET A 85 -3.26 1.99 -12.81
N LEU A 86 -4.44 1.76 -12.21
CA LEU A 86 -5.71 1.80 -12.93
C LEU A 86 -6.07 3.21 -13.39
N ASN A 87 -5.70 4.21 -12.58
CA ASN A 87 -6.06 5.60 -12.82
C ASN A 87 -5.19 6.28 -13.89
N HIS A 88 -3.92 5.92 -14.04
CA HIS A 88 -2.96 6.71 -14.83
C HIS A 88 -1.85 5.87 -15.47
N ILE A 89 -1.16 6.47 -16.42
CA ILE A 89 0.06 5.96 -17.05
C ILE A 89 1.04 7.11 -17.29
N SER A 90 2.33 6.79 -17.48
CA SER A 90 3.38 7.78 -17.70
C SER A 90 3.13 8.69 -18.90
N ALA A 91 3.45 9.98 -18.74
CA ALA A 91 3.55 10.93 -19.85
C ALA A 91 4.63 10.53 -20.87
N GLN A 92 5.60 9.69 -20.47
CA GLN A 92 6.63 9.13 -21.35
C GLN A 92 6.22 7.81 -22.00
N SER A 93 5.00 7.32 -21.74
CA SER A 93 4.50 6.07 -22.34
C SER A 93 4.45 6.15 -23.88
N PRO A 94 4.68 5.05 -24.59
CA PRO A 94 4.55 5.03 -26.05
C PRO A 94 3.13 5.40 -26.50
N TYR A 95 2.13 5.13 -25.67
CA TYR A 95 0.72 5.44 -25.93
C TYR A 95 0.43 6.94 -25.91
N TYR A 96 0.94 7.65 -24.91
CA TYR A 96 0.77 9.10 -24.81
C TYR A 96 1.61 9.83 -25.86
N LYS A 97 2.83 9.37 -26.13
CA LYS A 97 3.67 9.92 -27.21
C LYS A 97 3.03 9.77 -28.58
N ASP A 98 2.41 8.61 -28.86
CA ASP A 98 1.66 8.44 -30.11
C ASP A 98 0.45 9.39 -30.16
N PHE A 99 -0.27 9.57 -29.06
CA PHE A 99 -1.37 10.54 -28.97
C PHE A 99 -0.91 11.97 -29.23
N LEU A 100 0.21 12.40 -28.63
CA LEU A 100 0.78 13.74 -28.87
C LEU A 100 1.20 13.93 -30.35
N LYS A 101 1.71 12.88 -30.99
CA LYS A 101 2.15 12.89 -32.37
C LYS A 101 0.97 12.90 -33.35
N ASN A 102 0.03 12.00 -33.18
CA ASN A 102 -1.00 11.69 -34.18
C ASN A 102 -2.37 12.26 -33.83
N LYS A 103 -2.56 12.80 -32.60
CA LYS A 103 -3.80 13.43 -32.09
C LYS A 103 -5.03 12.56 -32.38
N ASP A 104 -5.98 13.08 -33.15
CA ASP A 104 -7.23 12.37 -33.48
C ASP A 104 -7.05 11.17 -34.42
N LYS A 105 -5.86 11.00 -35.01
CA LYS A 105 -5.50 9.81 -35.82
C LYS A 105 -4.82 8.73 -34.95
N SER A 106 -4.47 9.02 -33.71
CA SER A 106 -3.88 8.04 -32.80
C SER A 106 -4.89 6.95 -32.45
N PRO A 107 -4.50 5.67 -32.43
CA PRO A 107 -5.33 4.60 -31.88
C PRO A 107 -5.56 4.74 -30.38
N TYR A 108 -4.80 5.61 -29.70
CA TYR A 108 -4.87 5.88 -28.26
C TYR A 108 -5.58 7.19 -27.92
N LYS A 109 -6.20 7.87 -28.88
CA LYS A 109 -6.86 9.17 -28.65
C LYS A 109 -7.94 9.12 -27.55
N ASP A 110 -8.61 7.99 -27.41
CA ASP A 110 -9.66 7.78 -26.43
C ASP A 110 -9.15 7.12 -25.12
N LEU A 111 -7.84 6.82 -25.04
CA LEU A 111 -7.22 6.29 -23.83
C LEU A 111 -7.11 7.33 -22.73
N PHE A 112 -7.01 8.61 -23.10
CA PHE A 112 -6.79 9.72 -22.18
C PHE A 112 -8.04 10.58 -22.07
N ILE A 113 -8.24 11.19 -20.88
CA ILE A 113 -9.38 12.08 -20.66
C ILE A 113 -9.03 13.47 -21.19
N ARG A 114 -9.59 13.83 -22.34
CA ARG A 114 -9.48 15.18 -22.88
C ARG A 114 -10.41 16.11 -22.13
N TYR A 115 -9.87 17.15 -21.56
CA TYR A 115 -10.56 18.03 -20.64
C TYR A 115 -11.78 18.69 -21.26
N LYS A 116 -11.67 19.13 -22.53
CA LYS A 116 -12.75 19.74 -23.30
C LYS A 116 -13.94 18.80 -23.57
N ASP A 117 -13.68 17.48 -23.65
CA ASP A 117 -14.72 16.48 -23.94
C ASP A 117 -15.38 15.97 -22.64
N PHE A 118 -14.78 16.25 -21.49
CA PHE A 118 -15.28 15.84 -20.18
C PHE A 118 -16.33 16.81 -19.62
N TRP A 119 -16.15 18.11 -19.82
CA TRP A 119 -17.02 19.15 -19.31
C TRP A 119 -18.09 19.57 -20.33
N GLU A 120 -19.32 19.80 -19.90
CA GLU A 120 -20.45 20.13 -20.77
C GLU A 120 -20.16 21.30 -21.72
N ASN A 121 -19.43 22.32 -21.22
CA ASN A 121 -19.07 23.51 -22.01
C ASN A 121 -17.59 23.55 -22.41
N GLY A 122 -16.89 22.41 -22.35
CA GLY A 122 -15.47 22.29 -22.67
C GLY A 122 -14.51 22.73 -21.56
N GLU A 123 -15.01 23.40 -20.54
CA GLU A 123 -14.26 23.85 -19.34
C GLU A 123 -15.16 23.75 -18.12
N PRO A 124 -14.60 23.47 -16.92
CA PRO A 124 -15.37 23.43 -15.70
C PRO A 124 -15.69 24.83 -15.18
N THR A 125 -16.77 24.92 -14.45
CA THR A 125 -17.04 26.08 -13.56
C THR A 125 -16.14 25.99 -12.32
N GLU A 126 -15.99 27.11 -11.60
CA GLU A 126 -15.25 27.12 -10.32
C GLU A 126 -15.86 26.14 -9.30
N ALA A 127 -17.19 26.08 -9.22
CA ALA A 127 -17.90 25.15 -8.33
C ALA A 127 -17.62 23.68 -8.67
N GLU A 128 -17.53 23.33 -9.95
CA GLU A 128 -17.17 21.97 -10.38
C GLU A 128 -15.73 21.62 -10.01
N VAL A 129 -14.80 22.57 -10.17
CA VAL A 129 -13.38 22.37 -9.73
C VAL A 129 -13.31 22.23 -8.22
N ASP A 130 -14.09 22.98 -7.46
CA ASP A 130 -14.10 22.90 -6.00
C ASP A 130 -14.74 21.62 -5.46
N ALA A 131 -15.68 21.05 -6.19
CA ALA A 131 -16.29 19.76 -5.86
C ALA A 131 -15.31 18.56 -5.99
N ILE A 132 -14.26 18.68 -6.80
CA ILE A 132 -13.29 17.59 -7.05
C ILE A 132 -12.48 17.31 -5.77
N TYR A 133 -12.33 16.04 -5.43
CA TYR A 133 -11.39 15.57 -4.43
C TYR A 133 -9.95 15.72 -4.96
N LYS A 134 -9.41 16.92 -4.79
CA LYS A 134 -8.13 17.33 -5.42
C LYS A 134 -6.93 16.76 -4.69
N ARG A 135 -5.92 16.37 -5.48
CA ARG A 135 -4.56 16.03 -5.00
C ARG A 135 -3.55 17.15 -5.29
N LYS A 136 -4.00 18.20 -5.98
CA LYS A 136 -3.24 19.42 -6.30
C LYS A 136 -4.10 20.65 -5.93
N PRO A 137 -3.49 21.81 -5.64
CA PRO A 137 -4.25 23.03 -5.32
C PRO A 137 -4.97 23.63 -6.54
N ARG A 138 -4.64 23.18 -7.75
CA ARG A 138 -5.24 23.61 -9.02
C ARG A 138 -6.15 22.55 -9.61
N ALA A 139 -6.89 22.91 -10.65
CA ALA A 139 -7.66 21.97 -11.44
C ALA A 139 -6.76 20.83 -11.99
N PRO A 140 -7.27 19.58 -12.05
CA PRO A 140 -6.48 18.39 -12.34
C PRO A 140 -6.22 18.21 -13.83
N TYR A 141 -5.38 19.02 -14.44
CA TYR A 141 -4.98 18.89 -15.85
C TYR A 141 -3.51 19.24 -16.07
N VAL A 142 -2.99 18.79 -17.19
CA VAL A 142 -1.76 19.27 -17.82
C VAL A 142 -2.04 19.66 -19.27
N GLU A 143 -1.16 20.48 -19.86
CA GLU A 143 -1.24 20.85 -21.27
C GLU A 143 -0.56 19.78 -22.14
N ALA A 144 -1.32 19.19 -23.07
CA ALA A 144 -0.83 18.29 -24.09
C ALA A 144 -0.46 19.13 -25.33
N HIS A 145 0.83 19.19 -25.65
CA HIS A 145 1.34 19.88 -26.83
C HIS A 145 1.49 18.89 -27.99
N PHE A 146 0.65 19.06 -29.03
CA PHE A 146 0.64 18.17 -30.18
C PHE A 146 1.66 18.58 -31.24
N GLU A 147 2.12 17.64 -32.05
CA GLU A 147 3.06 17.92 -33.16
C GLU A 147 2.47 18.84 -34.24
N ASP A 148 1.13 18.95 -34.33
CA ASP A 148 0.46 19.89 -35.23
C ASP A 148 0.52 21.36 -34.74
N GLY A 149 1.19 21.62 -33.61
CA GLY A 149 1.34 22.93 -32.99
C GLY A 149 0.14 23.36 -32.13
N THR A 150 -0.88 22.54 -31.99
CA THR A 150 -2.02 22.83 -31.11
C THR A 150 -1.77 22.33 -29.69
N THR A 151 -2.52 22.86 -28.73
CA THR A 151 -2.45 22.49 -27.32
C THR A 151 -3.86 22.20 -26.80
N GLU A 152 -4.01 21.13 -26.03
CA GLU A 152 -5.24 20.81 -25.31
C GLU A 152 -4.93 20.42 -23.87
N LYS A 153 -5.91 20.59 -22.96
CA LYS A 153 -5.82 20.09 -21.60
C LYS A 153 -6.19 18.60 -21.57
N VAL A 154 -5.39 17.80 -20.85
CA VAL A 154 -5.70 16.40 -20.52
C VAL A 154 -5.74 16.24 -19.01
N TRP A 155 -6.56 15.33 -18.52
CA TRP A 155 -6.72 15.11 -17.08
C TRP A 155 -5.42 14.56 -16.46
N CYS A 156 -5.06 15.09 -15.29
CA CYS A 156 -3.89 14.68 -14.52
C CYS A 156 -4.19 14.89 -13.02
N THR A 157 -4.50 13.81 -12.34
CA THR A 157 -4.86 13.85 -10.92
C THR A 157 -3.65 14.08 -10.02
N PHE A 158 -2.54 13.40 -10.28
CA PHE A 158 -1.34 13.39 -9.44
C PHE A 158 -0.19 14.22 -10.04
N ASP A 159 0.98 13.62 -10.20
CA ASP A 159 2.14 14.27 -10.80
C ASP A 159 1.99 14.49 -12.30
N GLU A 160 2.71 15.45 -12.87
CA GLU A 160 2.64 15.78 -14.31
C GLU A 160 3.13 14.63 -15.21
N GLU A 161 3.89 13.69 -14.65
CA GLU A 161 4.26 12.44 -15.32
C GLU A 161 3.18 11.37 -15.31
N GLN A 162 2.03 11.60 -14.63
CA GLN A 162 0.95 10.61 -14.44
C GLN A 162 -0.32 11.09 -15.14
N ILE A 163 -0.50 10.69 -16.41
CA ILE A 163 -1.66 11.09 -17.25
C ILE A 163 -2.83 10.14 -17.01
N ASP A 164 -3.99 10.68 -16.67
CA ASP A 164 -5.15 9.89 -16.29
C ASP A 164 -5.78 9.15 -17.49
N ILE A 165 -6.18 7.91 -17.22
CA ILE A 165 -6.81 6.99 -18.18
C ILE A 165 -8.33 7.22 -18.22
N ASN A 166 -8.89 7.25 -19.41
CA ASN A 166 -10.31 7.31 -19.67
C ASN A 166 -10.96 5.91 -19.54
N CYS A 167 -11.07 5.40 -18.31
CA CYS A 167 -11.50 4.03 -18.01
C CYS A 167 -12.80 3.61 -18.73
N PRO A 168 -13.82 4.46 -18.94
CA PRO A 168 -15.03 4.06 -19.67
C PRO A 168 -14.83 3.79 -21.17
N SER A 169 -13.73 4.24 -21.80
CA SER A 169 -13.52 4.08 -23.23
C SER A 169 -13.19 2.64 -23.61
N ASP A 170 -13.59 2.21 -24.80
CA ASP A 170 -13.25 0.87 -25.33
C ASP A 170 -11.74 0.66 -25.45
N THR A 171 -11.00 1.72 -25.78
CA THR A 171 -9.53 1.70 -25.83
C THR A 171 -8.93 1.40 -24.45
N ALA A 172 -9.43 2.06 -23.39
CA ALA A 172 -8.97 1.82 -22.02
C ALA A 172 -9.39 0.43 -21.52
N LYS A 173 -10.60 -0.04 -21.83
CA LYS A 173 -11.06 -1.39 -21.49
C LYS A 173 -10.18 -2.47 -22.11
N LYS A 174 -9.85 -2.31 -23.42
CA LYS A 174 -8.90 -3.22 -24.07
C LYS A 174 -7.52 -3.18 -23.43
N PHE A 175 -7.01 -2.00 -23.13
CA PHE A 175 -5.73 -1.81 -22.45
C PHE A 175 -5.70 -2.51 -21.07
N LEU A 176 -6.77 -2.37 -20.31
CA LEU A 176 -6.95 -3.03 -19.01
C LEU A 176 -6.94 -4.57 -19.16
N VAL A 177 -7.76 -5.11 -20.08
CA VAL A 177 -7.85 -6.56 -20.30
C VAL A 177 -6.50 -7.15 -20.70
N ASP A 178 -5.81 -6.52 -21.65
CA ASP A 178 -4.52 -7.00 -22.15
C ASP A 178 -3.46 -7.05 -21.03
N ASN A 179 -3.37 -5.99 -20.22
CA ASN A 179 -2.37 -5.91 -19.15
C ASN A 179 -2.69 -6.83 -17.97
N LEU A 180 -3.93 -6.84 -17.48
CA LEU A 180 -4.31 -7.71 -16.35
C LEU A 180 -4.16 -9.19 -16.71
N THR A 181 -4.57 -9.57 -17.93
CA THR A 181 -4.38 -10.94 -18.43
C THR A 181 -2.89 -11.30 -18.52
N SER A 182 -2.05 -10.38 -19.00
CA SER A 182 -0.61 -10.57 -19.06
C SER A 182 -0.01 -10.79 -17.67
N MET A 183 -0.35 -9.93 -16.70
CA MET A 183 0.14 -10.04 -15.32
C MET A 183 -0.28 -11.36 -14.67
N ALA A 184 -1.53 -11.77 -14.85
CA ALA A 184 -2.03 -13.04 -14.33
C ALA A 184 -1.26 -14.24 -14.90
N LYS A 185 -0.97 -14.26 -16.20
CA LYS A 185 -0.18 -15.30 -16.88
C LYS A 185 1.28 -15.33 -16.41
N ARG A 186 1.81 -14.21 -15.96
CA ARG A 186 3.22 -14.03 -15.56
C ARG A 186 3.48 -14.21 -14.06
N GLY A 187 2.47 -14.65 -13.30
CA GLY A 187 2.65 -15.11 -11.92
C GLY A 187 2.07 -14.23 -10.84
N ALA A 188 1.26 -13.23 -11.18
CA ALA A 188 0.50 -12.52 -10.17
C ALA A 188 -0.48 -13.47 -9.48
N ALA A 189 -0.42 -13.57 -8.17
CA ALA A 189 -1.45 -14.19 -7.33
C ALA A 189 -2.46 -13.14 -6.86
N ILE A 190 -2.02 -11.90 -6.77
CA ILE A 190 -2.82 -10.73 -6.40
C ILE A 190 -2.46 -9.59 -7.35
N ILE A 191 -3.44 -8.83 -7.78
CA ILE A 191 -3.25 -7.54 -8.43
C ILE A 191 -3.81 -6.46 -7.52
N ARG A 192 -2.92 -5.54 -7.08
CA ARG A 192 -3.29 -4.34 -6.36
C ARG A 192 -3.64 -3.25 -7.37
N LEU A 193 -4.86 -2.76 -7.27
CA LEU A 193 -5.34 -1.66 -8.10
C LEU A 193 -4.97 -0.34 -7.42
N ASP A 194 -3.87 0.25 -7.86
CA ASP A 194 -3.38 1.54 -7.33
C ASP A 194 -4.33 2.68 -7.66
N ALA A 195 -4.51 3.59 -6.71
CA ALA A 195 -5.35 4.78 -6.85
C ALA A 195 -6.79 4.49 -7.34
N PHE A 196 -7.35 3.33 -6.97
CA PHE A 196 -8.61 2.81 -7.46
C PHE A 196 -9.77 3.82 -7.37
N ALA A 197 -9.88 4.53 -6.26
CA ALA A 197 -10.97 5.48 -6.04
C ALA A 197 -10.98 6.66 -7.03
N TYR A 198 -9.82 6.98 -7.63
CA TYR A 198 -9.70 8.08 -8.60
C TYR A 198 -10.02 7.67 -10.04
N ALA A 199 -10.11 6.37 -10.33
CA ALA A 199 -10.26 5.86 -11.69
C ALA A 199 -11.61 6.19 -12.33
N THR A 200 -12.64 6.42 -11.52
CA THR A 200 -13.98 6.80 -12.02
C THR A 200 -14.25 8.28 -11.81
N LYS A 201 -14.49 8.98 -12.92
CA LYS A 201 -14.73 10.41 -12.95
C LYS A 201 -16.07 10.73 -13.61
N LYS A 202 -16.79 11.69 -13.05
CA LYS A 202 -18.05 12.21 -13.59
C LYS A 202 -18.15 13.70 -13.31
N ALA A 203 -18.45 14.47 -14.33
CA ALA A 203 -18.67 15.92 -14.19
C ALA A 203 -19.74 16.21 -13.13
N GLY A 204 -19.52 17.23 -12.31
CA GLY A 204 -20.42 17.60 -11.21
C GLY A 204 -20.32 16.73 -9.96
N THR A 205 -19.32 15.83 -9.87
CA THR A 205 -19.04 14.99 -8.70
C THR A 205 -17.66 15.29 -8.11
N SER A 206 -17.33 14.62 -6.99
CA SER A 206 -15.96 14.68 -6.42
C SER A 206 -14.90 14.01 -7.29
N CYS A 207 -15.27 13.28 -8.34
CA CYS A 207 -14.37 12.44 -9.13
C CYS A 207 -13.53 11.48 -8.30
N PHE A 208 -14.06 11.05 -7.14
CA PHE A 208 -13.46 10.11 -6.20
C PHE A 208 -14.53 9.16 -5.71
N PHE A 209 -14.31 7.84 -5.86
CA PHE A 209 -15.21 6.76 -5.49
C PHE A 209 -16.65 6.98 -5.97
N VAL A 210 -16.82 7.34 -7.24
CA VAL A 210 -18.12 7.75 -7.79
C VAL A 210 -19.02 6.53 -8.02
N GLU A 211 -20.02 6.36 -7.16
CA GLU A 211 -21.05 5.32 -7.32
C GLU A 211 -22.10 5.74 -8.39
N PRO A 212 -22.63 4.82 -9.23
CA PRO A 212 -22.36 3.38 -9.27
C PRO A 212 -21.11 2.99 -10.10
N TYR A 213 -20.49 3.90 -10.81
CA TYR A 213 -19.44 3.64 -11.80
C TYR A 213 -18.21 2.92 -11.25
N VAL A 214 -17.85 3.17 -9.99
CA VAL A 214 -16.75 2.48 -9.31
C VAL A 214 -17.01 0.98 -9.19
N TRP A 215 -18.27 0.58 -9.01
CA TRP A 215 -18.67 -0.83 -8.94
C TRP A 215 -18.69 -1.50 -10.31
N GLU A 216 -19.09 -0.77 -11.35
CA GLU A 216 -19.03 -1.23 -12.74
C GLU A 216 -17.59 -1.52 -13.13
N LEU A 217 -16.66 -0.59 -12.85
CA LEU A 217 -15.24 -0.78 -13.12
C LEU A 217 -14.64 -1.96 -12.34
N LEU A 218 -14.99 -2.12 -11.05
CA LEU A 218 -14.53 -3.25 -10.25
C LEU A 218 -15.08 -4.58 -10.77
N SER A 219 -16.32 -4.60 -11.28
CA SER A 219 -16.89 -5.76 -11.94
C SER A 219 -16.15 -6.11 -13.23
N GLU A 220 -15.84 -5.12 -14.07
CA GLU A 220 -15.05 -5.34 -15.30
C GLU A 220 -13.68 -5.97 -14.99
N VAL A 221 -12.97 -5.47 -13.97
CA VAL A 221 -11.70 -6.06 -13.52
C VAL A 221 -11.92 -7.50 -13.01
N THR A 222 -13.00 -7.73 -12.27
CA THR A 222 -13.33 -9.05 -11.73
C THR A 222 -13.61 -10.05 -12.85
N ASP A 223 -14.35 -9.66 -13.88
CA ASP A 223 -14.67 -10.52 -15.02
C ASP A 223 -13.40 -10.96 -15.79
N VAL A 224 -12.41 -10.09 -15.86
CA VAL A 224 -11.10 -10.41 -16.46
C VAL A 224 -10.29 -11.39 -15.61
N LEU A 225 -10.25 -11.19 -14.30
CA LEU A 225 -9.33 -11.89 -13.40
C LEU A 225 -9.91 -13.16 -12.75
N SER A 226 -11.22 -13.22 -12.53
CA SER A 226 -11.85 -14.38 -11.87
C SER A 226 -11.55 -15.73 -12.53
N PRO A 227 -11.50 -15.86 -13.89
CA PRO A 227 -11.14 -17.12 -14.52
C PRO A 227 -9.69 -17.56 -14.26
N THR A 228 -8.82 -16.64 -13.87
CA THR A 228 -7.40 -16.90 -13.59
C THR A 228 -7.14 -17.32 -12.14
N GLY A 229 -8.09 -17.04 -11.24
CA GLY A 229 -7.96 -17.24 -9.79
C GLY A 229 -7.05 -16.21 -9.12
N VAL A 230 -6.73 -15.10 -9.79
CA VAL A 230 -6.00 -13.96 -9.21
C VAL A 230 -6.92 -13.16 -8.29
N THR A 231 -6.42 -12.82 -7.11
CA THR A 231 -7.13 -11.97 -6.14
C THR A 231 -6.99 -10.49 -6.50
N ILE A 232 -8.06 -9.73 -6.32
CA ILE A 232 -8.08 -8.29 -6.55
C ILE A 232 -7.99 -7.57 -5.20
N LEU A 233 -7.16 -6.53 -5.13
CA LEU A 233 -6.99 -5.69 -3.95
C LEU A 233 -7.03 -4.22 -4.34
N PRO A 234 -8.19 -3.54 -4.27
CA PRO A 234 -8.27 -2.10 -4.48
C PRO A 234 -7.53 -1.34 -3.37
N GLU A 235 -6.71 -0.37 -3.75
CA GLU A 235 -6.03 0.50 -2.80
C GLU A 235 -6.81 1.80 -2.64
N ILE A 236 -7.19 2.11 -1.40
CA ILE A 236 -7.91 3.33 -1.03
C ILE A 236 -7.42 3.79 0.34
N HIS A 237 -6.82 4.98 0.35
CA HIS A 237 -6.53 5.73 1.58
C HIS A 237 -7.63 6.77 1.79
N GLU A 238 -8.60 6.44 2.63
CA GLU A 238 -9.73 7.32 2.95
C GLU A 238 -10.44 6.79 4.21
N HIS A 239 -11.45 7.51 4.66
CA HIS A 239 -12.30 7.12 5.77
C HIS A 239 -12.70 5.64 5.70
N TYR A 240 -12.56 4.91 6.80
CA TYR A 240 -12.69 3.44 6.89
C TYR A 240 -14.01 2.88 6.32
N THR A 241 -15.07 3.69 6.26
CA THR A 241 -16.36 3.25 5.70
C THR A 241 -16.28 2.92 4.20
N ILE A 242 -15.34 3.50 3.46
CA ILE A 242 -15.17 3.21 2.04
C ILE A 242 -14.54 1.82 1.83
N PRO A 243 -13.40 1.45 2.42
CA PRO A 243 -12.92 0.07 2.39
C PRO A 243 -13.96 -0.94 2.88
N PHE A 244 -14.78 -0.61 3.87
CA PHE A 244 -15.82 -1.51 4.36
C PHE A 244 -16.86 -1.83 3.30
N LYS A 245 -17.33 -0.87 2.51
CA LYS A 245 -18.22 -1.11 1.37
C LYS A 245 -17.63 -2.13 0.38
N ILE A 246 -16.33 -2.12 0.17
CA ILE A 246 -15.62 -3.06 -0.72
C ILE A 246 -15.53 -4.44 -0.05
N ALA A 247 -15.21 -4.49 1.25
CA ALA A 247 -15.15 -5.73 2.02
C ALA A 247 -16.50 -6.45 2.09
N GLU A 248 -17.62 -5.70 2.23
CA GLU A 248 -18.98 -6.23 2.21
C GLU A 248 -19.35 -6.91 0.88
N LYS A 249 -18.72 -6.50 -0.23
CA LYS A 249 -18.84 -7.16 -1.53
C LYS A 249 -17.92 -8.38 -1.69
N GLY A 250 -17.16 -8.73 -0.65
CA GLY A 250 -16.34 -9.94 -0.60
C GLY A 250 -14.91 -9.77 -1.11
N TYR A 251 -14.47 -8.56 -1.47
CA TYR A 251 -13.10 -8.27 -1.85
C TYR A 251 -12.17 -8.14 -0.65
N PHE A 252 -10.87 -8.34 -0.86
CA PHE A 252 -9.86 -7.93 0.10
C PHE A 252 -9.72 -6.42 0.11
N VAL A 253 -9.38 -5.87 1.28
CA VAL A 253 -9.10 -4.45 1.50
C VAL A 253 -7.82 -4.27 2.29
N TYR A 254 -7.29 -3.05 2.34
CA TYR A 254 -6.23 -2.70 3.27
C TYR A 254 -6.78 -2.25 4.63
N ASP A 255 -6.05 -2.55 5.69
CA ASP A 255 -6.20 -1.92 6.99
C ASP A 255 -5.10 -0.85 7.16
N PHE A 256 -5.40 0.37 6.76
CA PHE A 256 -4.53 1.53 6.94
C PHE A 256 -4.78 2.31 8.23
N ALA A 257 -5.81 1.92 9.00
CA ALA A 257 -6.09 2.52 10.30
C ALA A 257 -5.21 1.96 11.43
N LEU A 258 -4.87 0.68 11.35
CA LEU A 258 -4.11 -0.03 12.38
C LEU A 258 -2.78 0.66 12.76
N PRO A 259 -1.96 1.20 11.83
CA PRO A 259 -0.69 1.82 12.18
C PRO A 259 -0.83 2.95 13.20
N MET A 260 -1.73 3.91 12.94
CA MET A 260 -1.91 5.07 13.80
C MET A 260 -2.59 4.71 15.11
N LEU A 261 -3.55 3.77 15.10
CA LEU A 261 -4.20 3.27 16.32
C LEU A 261 -3.22 2.58 17.26
N LEU A 262 -2.27 1.81 16.69
CA LEU A 262 -1.20 1.16 17.48
C LEU A 262 -0.21 2.17 18.04
N ILE A 263 0.22 3.17 17.27
CA ILE A 263 1.10 4.23 17.75
C ILE A 263 0.43 4.97 18.91
N ASN A 264 -0.84 5.36 18.76
CA ASN A 264 -1.60 6.01 19.81
C ASN A 264 -1.65 5.14 21.08
N ALA A 265 -2.02 3.87 20.93
CA ALA A 265 -2.10 2.95 22.06
C ALA A 265 -0.76 2.75 22.78
N ILE A 266 0.35 2.62 22.04
CA ILE A 266 1.70 2.43 22.58
C ILE A 266 2.23 3.71 23.26
N TYR A 267 1.94 4.88 22.68
CA TYR A 267 2.38 6.15 23.27
C TYR A 267 1.72 6.43 24.62
N TYR A 268 0.41 6.18 24.71
CA TYR A 268 -0.38 6.63 25.87
C TYR A 268 -0.82 5.49 26.79
N GLY A 269 -0.50 4.24 26.47
CA GLY A 269 -0.89 3.08 27.27
C GLY A 269 -2.41 2.89 27.33
N GLN A 270 -3.13 3.18 26.24
CA GLN A 270 -4.59 3.10 26.14
C GLN A 270 -4.99 2.22 24.97
N THR A 271 -5.68 1.11 25.24
CA THR A 271 -6.02 0.13 24.21
C THR A 271 -7.45 0.20 23.71
N LYS A 272 -8.29 1.09 24.24
CA LYS A 272 -9.73 1.15 23.93
C LYS A 272 -9.99 1.26 22.44
N TYR A 273 -9.46 2.29 21.78
CA TYR A 273 -9.71 2.52 20.36
C TYR A 273 -9.14 1.40 19.48
N LEU A 274 -8.00 0.86 19.89
CA LEU A 274 -7.39 -0.29 19.21
C LEU A 274 -8.26 -1.54 19.33
N LYS A 275 -8.77 -1.87 20.53
CA LYS A 275 -9.69 -3.00 20.74
C LYS A 275 -10.96 -2.86 19.91
N ASP A 276 -11.58 -1.69 19.93
CA ASP A 276 -12.79 -1.39 19.15
C ASP A 276 -12.56 -1.62 17.66
N TRP A 277 -11.41 -1.17 17.13
CA TRP A 277 -11.04 -1.39 15.75
C TRP A 277 -10.77 -2.86 15.41
N LEU A 278 -9.98 -3.56 16.20
CA LEU A 278 -9.65 -4.97 15.99
C LEU A 278 -10.92 -5.86 15.96
N LEU A 279 -11.91 -5.53 16.77
CA LEU A 279 -13.20 -6.23 16.76
C LEU A 279 -14.04 -5.90 15.52
N LYS A 280 -14.01 -4.62 15.06
CA LYS A 280 -14.79 -4.09 13.96
C LYS A 280 -14.22 -4.45 12.59
N SER A 281 -12.90 -4.51 12.45
CA SER A 281 -12.22 -4.70 11.17
C SER A 281 -12.61 -6.01 10.47
N PRO A 282 -12.62 -6.05 9.11
CA PRO A 282 -13.04 -7.24 8.37
C PRO A 282 -12.00 -8.37 8.43
N ASN A 283 -12.43 -9.61 8.14
CA ASN A 283 -11.53 -10.77 8.07
C ASN A 283 -10.71 -10.79 6.77
N LYS A 284 -11.29 -10.35 5.65
CA LYS A 284 -10.61 -10.28 4.35
C LYS A 284 -9.90 -8.94 4.20
N GLN A 285 -8.75 -8.82 4.83
CA GLN A 285 -7.92 -7.62 4.71
C GLN A 285 -6.44 -7.96 4.75
N PHE A 286 -5.64 -7.01 4.27
CA PHE A 286 -4.20 -6.97 4.48
C PHE A 286 -3.90 -5.92 5.55
N THR A 287 -3.30 -6.35 6.66
CA THR A 287 -2.86 -5.42 7.73
C THR A 287 -1.46 -4.92 7.43
N THR A 288 -1.26 -3.62 7.49
CA THR A 288 0.06 -2.99 7.33
C THR A 288 0.38 -2.12 8.53
N LEU A 289 1.65 -2.01 8.91
CA LEU A 289 2.12 -0.93 9.81
C LEU A 289 2.94 0.09 9.04
N ASP A 290 3.60 -0.35 7.98
CA ASP A 290 4.43 0.44 7.11
C ASP A 290 4.29 -0.03 5.66
N THR A 291 4.46 0.90 4.75
CA THR A 291 4.48 0.69 3.31
C THR A 291 5.53 1.62 2.67
N HIS A 292 5.60 1.66 1.35
CA HIS A 292 6.40 2.63 0.59
C HIS A 292 5.85 4.08 0.68
N ASP A 293 4.63 4.23 1.22
CA ASP A 293 3.98 5.49 1.53
C ASP A 293 4.21 5.90 3.00
N GLY A 294 3.61 7.01 3.41
CA GLY A 294 3.63 7.43 4.81
C GLY A 294 2.61 6.69 5.67
N ILE A 295 2.66 6.93 6.98
CA ILE A 295 1.68 6.46 7.95
C ILE A 295 0.39 7.26 7.74
N GLY A 296 -0.73 6.58 7.46
CA GLY A 296 -2.02 7.21 7.18
C GLY A 296 -2.60 7.93 8.39
N VAL A 297 -3.10 9.15 8.16
CA VAL A 297 -3.78 9.95 9.19
C VAL A 297 -5.28 10.04 8.90
N VAL A 298 -5.66 10.18 7.63
CA VAL A 298 -7.06 10.25 7.20
C VAL A 298 -7.83 8.96 7.55
N ASP A 299 -7.15 7.84 7.55
CA ASP A 299 -7.70 6.51 7.77
C ASP A 299 -8.26 6.29 9.20
N VAL A 300 -7.84 7.11 10.17
CA VAL A 300 -8.31 7.03 11.58
C VAL A 300 -9.34 8.09 11.95
N LYS A 301 -9.82 8.86 10.98
CA LYS A 301 -10.92 9.80 11.21
C LYS A 301 -12.15 9.05 11.74
N ASP A 302 -12.76 9.58 12.79
CA ASP A 302 -13.90 8.99 13.52
C ASP A 302 -13.60 7.64 14.23
N LEU A 303 -12.35 7.15 14.17
CA LEU A 303 -11.87 6.03 14.99
C LEU A 303 -11.10 6.52 16.22
N LEU A 304 -10.38 7.64 16.09
CA LEU A 304 -9.78 8.38 17.16
C LEU A 304 -10.46 9.76 17.27
N PRO A 305 -10.58 10.33 18.48
CA PRO A 305 -10.91 11.75 18.62
C PRO A 305 -9.89 12.63 17.91
N ASP A 306 -10.32 13.76 17.35
CA ASP A 306 -9.44 14.68 16.62
C ASP A 306 -8.24 15.13 17.47
N GLU A 307 -8.45 15.35 18.77
CA GLU A 307 -7.39 15.70 19.73
C GLU A 307 -6.31 14.60 19.84
N GLU A 308 -6.72 13.34 19.84
CA GLU A 308 -5.80 12.19 19.89
C GLU A 308 -5.05 12.02 18.56
N ILE A 309 -5.69 12.29 17.44
CA ILE A 309 -5.05 12.29 16.11
C ILE A 309 -3.95 13.35 16.06
N GLU A 310 -4.27 14.61 16.45
CA GLU A 310 -3.31 15.71 16.44
C GLU A 310 -2.14 15.45 17.39
N ARG A 311 -2.44 15.04 18.62
CA ARG A 311 -1.43 14.72 19.64
C ARG A 311 -0.50 13.60 19.18
N THR A 312 -1.04 12.50 18.62
CA THR A 312 -0.24 11.37 18.13
C THR A 312 0.66 11.81 16.97
N LYS A 313 0.13 12.58 16.05
CA LYS A 313 0.86 13.15 14.92
C LYS A 313 2.02 14.06 15.37
N GLU A 314 1.77 14.95 16.33
CA GLU A 314 2.81 15.83 16.90
C GLU A 314 3.92 15.02 17.58
N ASP A 315 3.57 13.93 18.27
CA ASP A 315 4.56 13.08 18.94
C ASP A 315 5.38 12.26 17.93
N ILE A 316 4.81 11.81 16.82
CA ILE A 316 5.57 11.20 15.72
C ILE A 316 6.59 12.19 15.14
N PHE A 317 6.24 13.47 15.02
CA PHE A 317 7.19 14.49 14.56
C PHE A 317 8.39 14.69 15.50
N LYS A 318 8.22 14.48 16.79
CA LYS A 318 9.33 14.53 17.78
C LYS A 318 10.35 13.41 17.55
N PHE A 319 9.94 12.30 16.94
CA PHE A 319 10.82 11.18 16.58
C PHE A 319 11.42 11.31 15.15
N GLY A 320 11.42 12.52 14.58
CA GLY A 320 12.12 12.81 13.34
C GLY A 320 11.33 12.50 12.08
N ALA A 321 10.02 12.37 12.20
CA ALA A 321 9.16 12.28 11.02
C ALA A 321 9.32 13.52 10.13
N ASN A 322 9.18 13.31 8.82
CA ASN A 322 9.28 14.39 7.86
C ASN A 322 8.10 15.35 8.03
N VAL A 323 8.43 16.60 8.37
CA VAL A 323 7.46 17.67 8.51
C VAL A 323 7.15 18.24 7.13
N LYS A 324 5.90 18.18 6.73
CA LYS A 324 5.35 18.70 5.47
C LYS A 324 5.91 20.08 5.03
N LYS A 325 6.29 20.93 5.96
CA LYS A 325 6.76 22.31 5.71
C LYS A 325 8.12 22.40 5.02
N ILE A 326 8.94 21.36 5.04
CA ILE A 326 10.31 21.41 4.53
C ILE A 326 10.41 20.78 3.13
N TYR A 327 9.66 19.73 2.85
CA TYR A 327 9.85 18.90 1.66
C TYR A 327 8.61 18.73 0.76
N ASN A 328 7.46 19.27 1.16
CA ASN A 328 6.29 19.31 0.31
C ASN A 328 6.27 20.62 -0.45
N THR A 329 6.13 20.54 -1.76
CA THR A 329 5.94 21.70 -2.61
C THR A 329 4.70 22.50 -2.15
N ALA A 330 4.70 23.82 -2.38
CA ALA A 330 3.59 24.73 -2.06
C ALA A 330 2.21 24.30 -2.63
N ALA A 331 2.19 23.19 -3.35
CA ALA A 331 1.05 22.64 -4.04
C ALA A 331 0.07 21.84 -3.16
N TYR A 332 0.43 21.44 -1.95
CA TYR A 332 -0.47 20.69 -1.08
C TYR A 332 -1.10 21.59 -0.01
N ASN A 333 -2.13 22.31 -0.42
CA ASN A 333 -3.05 23.00 0.48
C ASN A 333 -4.28 22.16 0.87
N ASN A 334 -4.23 20.86 0.74
CA ASN A 334 -5.16 20.04 1.49
C ASN A 334 -4.72 20.16 2.94
N LEU A 335 -5.51 20.87 3.66
CA LEU A 335 -5.35 21.47 4.96
C LEU A 335 -5.03 20.43 6.05
N ASP A 336 -5.31 19.17 5.82
CA ASP A 336 -5.04 18.08 6.72
C ASP A 336 -3.84 17.25 6.25
N ILE A 337 -2.99 16.87 7.19
CA ILE A 337 -1.89 15.96 6.93
C ILE A 337 -2.48 14.61 6.57
N TYR A 338 -2.39 14.25 5.30
CA TYR A 338 -2.90 12.99 4.76
C TYR A 338 -2.09 11.79 5.26
N GLN A 339 -0.76 11.92 5.28
CA GLN A 339 0.18 10.89 5.74
C GLN A 339 1.39 11.55 6.40
N VAL A 340 2.01 10.83 7.34
CA VAL A 340 3.28 11.19 7.99
C VAL A 340 4.39 10.31 7.44
N ASN A 341 5.43 10.91 6.87
CA ASN A 341 6.58 10.18 6.33
C ASN A 341 7.58 9.88 7.44
N CYS A 342 7.71 8.61 7.78
CA CYS A 342 8.59 8.10 8.83
C CYS A 342 8.71 6.59 8.69
N THR A 343 9.83 5.99 9.09
CA THR A 343 9.85 4.54 9.30
C THR A 343 9.02 4.20 10.54
N TYR A 344 8.35 3.07 10.56
CA TYR A 344 7.50 2.69 11.68
C TYR A 344 8.31 2.44 12.97
N TYR A 345 9.54 1.92 12.82
CA TYR A 345 10.47 1.74 13.94
C TYR A 345 10.87 3.08 14.56
N ALA A 346 11.23 4.07 13.72
CA ALA A 346 11.55 5.41 14.22
C ALA A 346 10.32 6.12 14.82
N ALA A 347 9.13 5.95 14.26
CA ALA A 347 7.90 6.47 14.85
C ALA A 347 7.65 5.94 16.26
N LEU A 348 8.14 4.75 16.60
CA LEU A 348 8.11 4.18 17.94
C LEU A 348 9.37 4.50 18.78
N GLY A 349 10.15 5.50 18.37
CA GLY A 349 11.32 6.00 19.09
C GLY A 349 12.53 5.08 19.03
N ASP A 350 12.68 4.28 17.99
CA ASP A 350 13.72 3.26 17.83
C ASP A 350 13.74 2.25 19.01
N HIS A 351 12.57 1.96 19.57
CA HIS A 351 12.44 1.16 20.79
C HIS A 351 12.02 -0.27 20.43
N ASP A 352 12.91 -1.23 20.65
CA ASP A 352 12.73 -2.64 20.26
C ASP A 352 11.44 -3.26 20.81
N ASP A 353 11.18 -3.14 22.12
CA ASP A 353 9.99 -3.73 22.75
C ASP A 353 8.69 -3.12 22.19
N ALA A 354 8.66 -1.79 21.98
CA ALA A 354 7.49 -1.12 21.41
C ALA A 354 7.23 -1.59 19.97
N TYR A 355 8.30 -1.75 19.21
CA TYR A 355 8.23 -2.21 17.84
C TYR A 355 7.75 -3.67 17.74
N LEU A 356 8.33 -4.56 18.54
CA LEU A 356 7.91 -5.97 18.58
C LEU A 356 6.47 -6.12 19.08
N LEU A 357 6.04 -5.32 20.05
CA LEU A 357 4.65 -5.28 20.52
C LEU A 357 3.71 -4.90 19.37
N ALA A 358 4.03 -3.83 18.62
CA ALA A 358 3.21 -3.40 17.48
C ALA A 358 3.10 -4.50 16.41
N ARG A 359 4.22 -5.16 16.06
CA ARG A 359 4.25 -6.26 15.11
C ARG A 359 3.49 -7.49 15.61
N ALA A 360 3.61 -7.83 16.90
CA ALA A 360 2.84 -8.92 17.51
C ALA A 360 1.33 -8.67 17.37
N VAL A 361 0.86 -7.45 17.68
CA VAL A 361 -0.56 -7.09 17.51
C VAL A 361 -0.97 -7.18 16.04
N GLN A 362 -0.16 -6.68 15.10
CA GLN A 362 -0.42 -6.81 13.66
C GLN A 362 -0.58 -8.28 13.25
N PHE A 363 0.28 -9.16 13.72
CA PHE A 363 0.26 -10.59 13.36
C PHE A 363 -0.93 -11.33 13.95
N PHE A 364 -1.44 -10.87 15.08
CA PHE A 364 -2.63 -11.41 15.73
C PHE A 364 -3.94 -10.78 15.24
N ALA A 365 -3.91 -9.64 14.58
CA ALA A 365 -5.09 -9.01 13.98
C ALA A 365 -5.74 -9.93 12.93
N LYS A 366 -6.98 -9.62 12.55
CA LYS A 366 -7.66 -10.32 11.45
C LYS A 366 -6.97 -9.99 10.13
N GLY A 367 -6.98 -10.93 9.19
CA GLY A 367 -6.43 -10.74 7.85
C GLY A 367 -5.02 -11.29 7.66
N ILE A 368 -4.38 -10.87 6.58
CA ILE A 368 -3.03 -11.29 6.17
C ILE A 368 -2.06 -10.14 6.44
N PRO A 369 -1.04 -10.34 7.30
CA PRO A 369 -0.08 -9.28 7.56
C PRO A 369 0.83 -9.01 6.37
N GLN A 370 1.09 -7.72 6.09
CA GLN A 370 2.15 -7.25 5.22
C GLN A 370 3.22 -6.53 6.04
N VAL A 371 4.47 -6.81 5.76
CA VAL A 371 5.63 -6.17 6.39
C VAL A 371 6.47 -5.52 5.29
N TYR A 372 6.72 -4.24 5.43
CA TYR A 372 7.57 -3.51 4.49
C TYR A 372 9.05 -3.81 4.74
N TYR A 373 9.87 -3.85 3.69
CA TYR A 373 11.27 -4.29 3.81
C TYR A 373 12.10 -3.47 4.82
N VAL A 374 11.85 -2.15 4.91
CA VAL A 374 12.52 -1.32 5.93
C VAL A 374 12.09 -1.76 7.32
N GLY A 375 10.80 -2.01 7.53
CA GLY A 375 10.28 -2.51 8.81
C GLY A 375 10.72 -3.94 9.11
N LEU A 376 10.86 -4.83 8.12
CA LEU A 376 11.40 -6.17 8.31
C LEU A 376 12.78 -6.16 8.97
N LEU A 377 13.57 -5.14 8.65
CA LEU A 377 14.91 -4.93 9.22
C LEU A 377 14.92 -3.94 10.40
N ALA A 378 13.75 -3.56 10.94
CA ALA A 378 13.63 -2.52 11.98
C ALA A 378 14.48 -1.27 11.62
N GLY A 379 14.32 -0.80 10.37
CA GLY A 379 15.14 0.26 9.80
C GLY A 379 14.75 1.63 10.33
N LYS A 380 15.75 2.48 10.49
CA LYS A 380 15.60 3.87 10.93
C LYS A 380 15.31 4.80 9.75
N ASN A 381 14.92 6.03 10.06
CA ASN A 381 14.77 7.10 9.08
C ASN A 381 16.07 7.34 8.31
N ASP A 382 16.02 7.30 6.97
CA ASP A 382 17.14 7.64 6.11
C ASP A 382 17.18 9.15 5.82
N LEU A 383 17.74 9.89 6.77
CA LEU A 383 17.86 11.34 6.67
C LEU A 383 18.83 11.76 5.57
N LYS A 384 19.81 10.91 5.23
CA LYS A 384 20.77 11.17 4.15
C LYS A 384 20.07 11.12 2.79
N LEU A 385 19.36 10.06 2.51
CA LEU A 385 18.60 9.90 1.27
C LEU A 385 17.53 10.98 1.13
N LEU A 386 16.83 11.33 2.23
CA LEU A 386 15.88 12.43 2.27
C LEU A 386 16.55 13.77 1.87
N GLU A 387 17.71 14.07 2.46
CA GLU A 387 18.44 15.32 2.20
C GLU A 387 18.97 15.38 0.76
N GLU A 388 19.48 14.28 0.23
CA GLU A 388 20.02 14.19 -1.13
C GLU A 388 18.92 14.34 -2.20
N THR A 389 17.76 13.72 -1.97
CA THR A 389 16.69 13.65 -2.99
C THR A 389 15.63 14.73 -2.85
N LYS A 390 15.47 15.31 -1.66
CA LYS A 390 14.36 16.23 -1.30
C LYS A 390 12.96 15.63 -1.51
N VAL A 391 12.87 14.31 -1.62
CA VAL A 391 11.60 13.58 -1.75
C VAL A 391 11.18 13.06 -0.37
N GLY A 392 10.08 13.59 0.18
CA GLY A 392 9.65 13.31 1.56
C GLY A 392 9.52 11.83 1.92
N ARG A 393 9.02 11.01 1.01
CA ARG A 393 8.86 9.55 1.21
C ARG A 393 10.19 8.81 1.27
N ASN A 394 11.28 9.36 0.75
CA ASN A 394 12.58 8.69 0.74
C ASN A 394 13.20 8.53 2.14
N ILE A 395 12.67 9.20 3.16
CA ILE A 395 13.03 8.98 4.56
C ILE A 395 12.82 7.52 5.01
N ASN A 396 11.89 6.80 4.35
CA ASN A 396 11.56 5.40 4.65
C ASN A 396 11.83 4.45 3.46
N ARG A 397 12.75 4.81 2.55
CA ARG A 397 13.04 4.04 1.34
C ARG A 397 14.53 3.74 1.20
N HIS A 398 15.18 3.37 2.31
CA HIS A 398 16.60 3.03 2.32
C HIS A 398 16.94 1.89 1.34
N TYR A 399 18.07 2.00 0.66
CA TYR A 399 18.60 0.96 -0.24
C TYR A 399 19.63 0.13 0.53
N TYR A 400 19.25 -1.06 0.96
CA TYR A 400 20.16 -1.97 1.64
C TYR A 400 21.05 -2.71 0.65
N THR A 401 22.36 -2.69 0.88
CA THR A 401 23.28 -3.62 0.25
C THR A 401 23.10 -5.02 0.82
N LEU A 402 23.64 -6.04 0.15
CA LEU A 402 23.60 -7.43 0.65
C LEU A 402 24.30 -7.55 2.01
N GLU A 403 25.44 -6.85 2.18
CA GLU A 403 26.17 -6.83 3.45
C GLU A 403 25.38 -6.16 4.58
N GLU A 404 24.68 -5.07 4.28
CA GLU A 404 23.79 -4.42 5.26
C GLU A 404 22.66 -5.36 5.68
N VAL A 405 22.00 -6.05 4.74
CA VAL A 405 20.97 -7.04 5.08
C VAL A 405 21.56 -8.13 5.98
N ASP A 406 22.73 -8.70 5.62
CA ASP A 406 23.40 -9.72 6.41
C ASP A 406 23.70 -9.25 7.85
N LYS A 407 24.00 -7.96 8.02
CA LYS A 407 24.25 -7.36 9.34
C LYS A 407 22.96 -7.08 10.11
N GLU A 408 21.96 -6.50 9.45
CA GLU A 408 20.72 -6.10 10.11
C GLU A 408 19.92 -7.31 10.63
N VAL A 409 19.96 -8.46 9.94
CA VAL A 409 19.30 -9.71 10.39
C VAL A 409 19.89 -10.28 11.68
N GLU A 410 21.13 -9.89 12.05
CA GLU A 410 21.77 -10.32 13.29
C GLU A 410 21.32 -9.49 14.53
N ARG A 411 20.63 -8.38 14.32
CA ARG A 411 20.10 -7.58 15.43
C ARG A 411 19.04 -8.37 16.21
N PRO A 412 19.04 -8.31 17.56
CA PRO A 412 18.07 -9.04 18.37
C PRO A 412 16.62 -8.76 17.98
N VAL A 413 16.26 -7.49 17.77
CA VAL A 413 14.89 -7.10 17.37
C VAL A 413 14.46 -7.73 16.06
N VAL A 414 15.36 -7.86 15.06
CA VAL A 414 15.05 -8.47 13.78
C VAL A 414 14.91 -9.99 13.93
N ARG A 415 15.80 -10.63 14.68
CA ARG A 415 15.70 -12.08 14.96
C ARG A 415 14.40 -12.44 15.69
N ASP A 416 14.00 -11.62 16.65
CA ASP A 416 12.76 -11.86 17.39
C ASP A 416 11.52 -11.58 16.52
N LEU A 417 11.56 -10.55 15.67
CA LEU A 417 10.54 -10.32 14.65
C LEU A 417 10.38 -11.53 13.73
N LEU A 418 11.49 -12.09 13.22
CA LEU A 418 11.46 -13.27 12.34
C LEU A 418 10.86 -14.49 13.03
N LYS A 419 11.15 -14.73 14.32
CA LYS A 419 10.51 -15.81 15.10
C LYS A 419 8.99 -15.64 15.17
N LEU A 420 8.52 -14.41 15.45
CA LEU A 420 7.08 -14.10 15.47
C LEU A 420 6.43 -14.34 14.10
N MET A 421 7.10 -13.94 13.01
CA MET A 421 6.65 -14.16 11.64
C MET A 421 6.57 -15.65 11.29
N GLU A 422 7.60 -16.43 11.64
CA GLU A 422 7.62 -17.89 11.42
C GLU A 422 6.48 -18.57 12.19
N PHE A 423 6.24 -18.20 13.44
CA PHE A 423 5.12 -18.70 14.21
C PHE A 423 3.78 -18.37 13.54
N ARG A 424 3.57 -17.10 13.13
CA ARG A 424 2.35 -16.67 12.44
C ARG A 424 2.09 -17.46 11.15
N ASN A 425 3.15 -17.80 10.41
CA ASN A 425 3.06 -18.54 9.15
C ASN A 425 2.82 -20.03 9.30
N THR A 426 3.11 -20.60 10.47
CA THR A 426 3.05 -22.06 10.70
C THR A 426 1.85 -22.48 11.52
N SER A 427 1.34 -21.62 12.42
CA SER A 427 0.17 -21.96 13.25
C SER A 427 -1.13 -21.82 12.46
N LYS A 428 -1.96 -22.85 12.54
CA LYS A 428 -3.30 -22.89 11.94
C LYS A 428 -4.32 -22.00 12.67
N ALA A 429 -4.01 -21.61 13.90
CA ALA A 429 -4.87 -20.71 14.70
C ALA A 429 -5.22 -19.40 13.97
N PHE A 430 -4.41 -18.99 12.99
CA PHE A 430 -4.59 -17.75 12.22
C PHE A 430 -5.46 -17.90 10.96
N ALA A 431 -6.19 -19.00 10.75
CA ALA A 431 -7.10 -19.11 9.62
C ALA A 431 -8.02 -17.88 9.53
N LEU A 432 -8.31 -17.42 8.29
CA LEU A 432 -9.05 -16.16 8.07
C LEU A 432 -10.48 -16.20 8.61
N ASP A 433 -11.09 -17.38 8.60
CA ASP A 433 -12.41 -17.68 9.12
C ASP A 433 -12.39 -18.24 10.55
N GLY A 434 -11.18 -18.31 11.15
CA GLY A 434 -11.01 -18.77 12.53
C GLY A 434 -11.62 -17.82 13.55
N LYS A 435 -11.81 -18.32 14.77
CA LYS A 435 -12.30 -17.55 15.90
C LYS A 435 -11.30 -16.45 16.26
N PHE A 436 -11.84 -15.26 16.51
CA PHE A 436 -11.11 -14.09 16.98
C PHE A 436 -11.80 -13.52 18.21
N GLU A 437 -11.11 -13.44 19.32
CA GLU A 437 -11.64 -12.90 20.58
C GLU A 437 -10.67 -11.92 21.20
N ILE A 438 -11.23 -10.91 21.82
CA ILE A 438 -10.52 -9.96 22.71
C ILE A 438 -11.25 -10.00 24.04
N PRO A 439 -10.79 -10.82 25.02
CA PRO A 439 -11.33 -10.81 26.36
C PRO A 439 -11.25 -9.43 26.99
N ASP A 440 -12.17 -9.13 27.90
CA ASP A 440 -12.15 -7.89 28.66
C ASP A 440 -10.90 -7.83 29.55
N THR A 441 -10.20 -6.69 29.50
CA THR A 441 -8.96 -6.44 30.23
C THR A 441 -8.90 -4.97 30.63
N ASP A 442 -7.98 -4.61 31.52
CA ASP A 442 -7.68 -3.21 31.87
C ASP A 442 -7.38 -2.37 30.62
N GLU A 443 -7.51 -1.07 30.73
CA GLU A 443 -7.34 -0.13 29.59
C GLU A 443 -5.94 -0.17 28.97
N ASP A 444 -4.92 -0.54 29.74
CA ASP A 444 -3.52 -0.65 29.32
C ASP A 444 -3.11 -2.07 28.90
N LYS A 445 -4.04 -3.02 28.93
CA LYS A 445 -3.81 -4.43 28.59
C LYS A 445 -4.56 -4.81 27.31
N LEU A 446 -3.98 -5.73 26.58
CA LEU A 446 -4.62 -6.35 25.40
C LEU A 446 -4.41 -7.86 25.45
N HIS A 447 -5.50 -8.61 25.35
CA HIS A 447 -5.48 -10.05 25.18
C HIS A 447 -6.18 -10.41 23.88
N ILE A 448 -5.47 -11.00 22.92
CA ILE A 448 -6.05 -11.50 21.65
C ILE A 448 -5.96 -13.01 21.64
N ILE A 449 -7.06 -13.66 21.27
CA ILE A 449 -7.15 -15.11 21.10
C ILE A 449 -7.49 -15.40 19.64
N ARG A 450 -6.70 -16.26 19.04
CA ARG A 450 -6.93 -16.85 17.71
C ARG A 450 -7.12 -18.36 17.87
N GLU A 451 -8.15 -18.91 17.25
CA GLU A 451 -8.40 -20.35 17.34
C GLU A 451 -9.00 -20.88 16.03
N ALA A 452 -8.36 -21.88 15.45
CA ALA A 452 -8.85 -22.59 14.28
C ALA A 452 -8.19 -23.96 14.17
N GLU A 453 -8.84 -24.91 13.52
CA GLU A 453 -8.34 -26.24 13.19
C GLU A 453 -7.70 -27.00 14.39
N GLY A 454 -8.22 -26.75 15.61
CA GLY A 454 -7.73 -27.36 16.84
C GLY A 454 -6.46 -26.74 17.43
N GLU A 455 -5.95 -25.65 16.86
CA GLU A 455 -4.86 -24.87 17.41
C GLU A 455 -5.37 -23.56 18.02
N ARG A 456 -4.69 -23.10 19.07
CA ARG A 456 -4.97 -21.86 19.78
C ARG A 456 -3.69 -21.05 19.95
N ALA A 457 -3.73 -19.78 19.56
CA ALA A 457 -2.69 -18.79 19.78
C ALA A 457 -3.21 -17.62 20.61
N GLU A 458 -2.41 -17.16 21.55
CA GLU A 458 -2.79 -16.05 22.43
C GLU A 458 -1.66 -15.01 22.48
N LEU A 459 -2.04 -13.74 22.40
CA LEU A 459 -1.18 -12.59 22.65
C LEU A 459 -1.68 -11.90 23.91
N ILE A 460 -0.82 -11.78 24.93
CA ILE A 460 -1.09 -11.06 26.18
C ILE A 460 -0.08 -9.93 26.30
N ALA A 461 -0.55 -8.69 26.29
CA ALA A 461 0.28 -7.51 26.15
C ALA A 461 -0.05 -6.43 27.19
N ASP A 462 0.98 -5.72 27.64
CA ASP A 462 0.94 -4.56 28.50
C ASP A 462 1.52 -3.35 27.77
N PHE A 463 0.66 -2.38 27.45
CA PHE A 463 1.04 -1.21 26.65
C PHE A 463 1.81 -0.14 27.45
N LYS A 464 1.71 -0.12 28.77
CA LYS A 464 2.53 0.76 29.63
C LYS A 464 3.97 0.29 29.68
N THR A 465 4.17 -0.99 29.92
CA THR A 465 5.52 -1.58 30.00
C THR A 465 6.09 -1.98 28.64
N LYS A 466 5.24 -2.08 27.63
CA LYS A 466 5.56 -2.57 26.26
C LYS A 466 6.01 -4.04 26.26
N LYS A 467 5.65 -4.79 27.32
CA LYS A 467 5.94 -6.20 27.44
C LYS A 467 4.77 -7.05 26.96
N PHE A 468 5.08 -8.15 26.32
CA PHE A 468 4.07 -9.10 25.87
C PHE A 468 4.60 -10.52 25.88
N ARG A 469 3.68 -11.47 25.84
CA ARG A 469 3.98 -12.88 25.64
C ARG A 469 3.01 -13.49 24.64
N VAL A 470 3.51 -14.49 23.93
CA VAL A 470 2.75 -15.28 22.97
C VAL A 470 2.69 -16.73 23.48
N LEU A 471 1.47 -17.26 23.51
CA LEU A 471 1.25 -18.67 23.86
C LEU A 471 0.73 -19.42 22.63
N SER A 472 1.15 -20.68 22.50
CA SER A 472 0.60 -21.65 21.53
C SER A 472 0.08 -22.86 22.32
N ASN A 473 -1.22 -23.14 22.20
CA ASN A 473 -1.89 -24.22 22.92
C ASN A 473 -1.63 -24.20 24.46
N GLY A 474 -1.51 -23.02 25.02
CA GLY A 474 -1.25 -22.79 26.45
C GLY A 474 0.23 -22.77 26.85
N GLU A 475 1.15 -23.08 25.97
CA GLU A 475 2.60 -23.02 26.22
C GLU A 475 3.16 -21.66 25.75
N GLU A 476 3.97 -21.00 26.57
CA GLU A 476 4.66 -19.77 26.19
C GLU A 476 5.78 -20.08 25.19
N ILE A 477 5.69 -19.47 24.02
CA ILE A 477 6.64 -19.66 22.93
C ILE A 477 7.51 -18.41 22.67
N PHE A 478 7.07 -17.25 23.18
CA PHE A 478 7.77 -15.99 23.05
C PHE A 478 7.40 -15.06 24.19
N SER A 479 8.39 -14.32 24.72
CA SER A 479 8.20 -13.12 25.56
C SER A 479 9.36 -12.15 25.33
N ASN A 480 9.11 -10.82 25.46
CA ASN A 480 10.15 -9.79 25.35
C ASN A 480 10.50 -9.18 26.71
#